data_011b65a54095b4d6c37a990003940478
#
_entry.id   011b65a54095b4d6c37a990003940478
#
_cell.length_a   1.000
_cell.length_b   1.000
_cell.length_c   1.000
_cell.angle_alpha   90.00
_cell.angle_beta   90.00
_cell.angle_gamma   90.00
#
_symmetry.space_group_name_H-M   'P 1'
#
loop_
_entity.id
_entity.type
_entity.pdbx_description
1 polymer ?
#
loop_
_entity_poly.entity_id
_entity_poly.type
_entity_poly.pdbx_seq_one_letter_code
_entity_poly.pdbx_strand_id
1 'polypeptide(L)'
;MNVAEDHGSGAGSAMKRAQTGAALGAQHGADWETVRAGLIAQLAATLDDAARLRRETDPLAPVHGFTLDQAYEIQRASIALRHARGEKPVGVKLGFTSRAKMVQMGVDSLIWGLLTDAMLYEEGAAVPLEHFIHPRVEPEVCFLTSREIDRPLTLAEVAGYLAGVAPAMEIIDSRFRNFKFNLEDVVADNCSSAGVVLGEFTADLRNLANRGVTMRFNGRAVALGSTGAILGNPLRSVVQASRLASAAGLTLPAGSLIMAGAATAAEALAPGLHVSVSIGGMGHAEFTTGGQA
;
A
#
# COMPACT_ATOMS: atom_id res chain seq x y z
N MET A 1 -65.18 1.33 -55.70
CA MET A 1 -64.80 2.49 -54.90
C MET A 1 -63.65 2.02 -54.05
N ASN A 2 -62.39 2.33 -54.48
CA ASN A 2 -61.19 1.94 -53.77
C ASN A 2 -60.82 3.06 -52.80
N VAL A 3 -60.47 2.67 -51.57
CA VAL A 3 -59.74 3.54 -50.63
C VAL A 3 -58.41 2.86 -50.39
N ALA A 4 -57.34 3.51 -50.84
CA ALA A 4 -55.98 3.10 -50.54
C ALA A 4 -55.58 3.72 -49.20
N GLU A 5 -55.07 2.90 -48.26
CA GLU A 5 -54.43 3.36 -47.04
C GLU A 5 -52.92 3.51 -47.27
N ASP A 6 -52.45 4.68 -46.94
CA ASP A 6 -51.03 5.07 -46.98
C ASP A 6 -50.33 4.64 -45.69
N HIS A 7 -49.41 3.68 -45.76
CA HIS A 7 -48.52 3.30 -44.63
C HIS A 7 -47.07 3.58 -44.99
N GLY A 8 -46.65 4.79 -44.67
CA GLY A 8 -45.24 5.12 -44.88
C GLY A 8 -44.77 6.39 -44.20
N SER A 9 -44.43 6.39 -42.87
CA SER A 9 -43.51 7.41 -42.30
C SER A 9 -43.04 7.17 -40.85
N GLY A 10 -43.20 5.95 -40.29
CA GLY A 10 -42.84 5.68 -38.89
C GLY A 10 -41.38 5.27 -38.61
N ALA A 11 -40.71 4.67 -39.58
CA ALA A 11 -39.40 4.03 -39.34
C ALA A 11 -38.19 5.01 -39.28
N GLY A 12 -38.26 6.11 -40.03
CA GLY A 12 -37.15 7.10 -40.08
C GLY A 12 -36.98 7.96 -38.82
N SER A 13 -38.09 8.19 -38.09
CA SER A 13 -38.08 9.02 -36.86
C SER A 13 -37.55 8.27 -35.64
N ALA A 14 -37.79 6.97 -35.53
CA ALA A 14 -37.32 6.13 -34.43
C ALA A 14 -35.81 5.91 -34.51
N MET A 15 -35.27 5.70 -35.73
CA MET A 15 -33.83 5.47 -35.95
C MET A 15 -32.97 6.74 -35.69
N LYS A 16 -33.49 7.94 -36.03
CA LYS A 16 -32.82 9.21 -35.67
C LYS A 16 -32.86 9.51 -34.17
N ARG A 17 -33.91 9.14 -33.44
CA ARG A 17 -33.95 9.31 -31.97
C ARG A 17 -33.03 8.34 -31.22
N ALA A 18 -32.85 7.12 -31.72
CA ALA A 18 -31.92 6.16 -31.13
C ALA A 18 -30.46 6.57 -31.32
N GLN A 19 -30.12 7.13 -32.51
CA GLN A 19 -28.76 7.60 -32.79
C GLN A 19 -28.41 8.88 -32.00
N THR A 20 -29.34 9.80 -31.79
CA THR A 20 -29.12 11.00 -30.94
C THR A 20 -29.01 10.63 -29.46
N GLY A 21 -29.78 9.67 -28.96
CA GLY A 21 -29.67 9.20 -27.57
C GLY A 21 -28.33 8.50 -27.26
N ALA A 22 -27.84 7.68 -28.21
CA ALA A 22 -26.54 7.01 -28.08
C ALA A 22 -25.36 8.00 -28.15
N ALA A 23 -25.44 9.01 -29.00
CA ALA A 23 -24.40 10.06 -29.12
C ALA A 23 -24.33 10.98 -27.88
N LEU A 24 -25.50 11.34 -27.31
CA LEU A 24 -25.58 12.11 -26.05
C LEU A 24 -25.09 11.29 -24.85
N GLY A 25 -25.40 9.99 -24.77
CA GLY A 25 -24.89 9.10 -23.74
C GLY A 25 -23.37 8.91 -23.79
N ALA A 26 -22.80 8.84 -25.01
CA ALA A 26 -21.36 8.73 -25.21
C ALA A 26 -20.62 10.03 -24.85
N GLN A 27 -21.18 11.20 -25.16
CA GLN A 27 -20.59 12.49 -24.79
C GLN A 27 -20.63 12.71 -23.28
N HIS A 28 -21.74 12.42 -22.60
CA HIS A 28 -21.82 12.51 -21.14
C HIS A 28 -20.90 11.49 -20.45
N GLY A 29 -20.69 10.32 -21.01
CA GLY A 29 -19.73 9.33 -20.51
C GLY A 29 -18.30 9.80 -20.60
N ALA A 30 -17.88 10.39 -21.74
CA ALA A 30 -16.53 10.93 -21.93
C ALA A 30 -16.25 12.13 -21.03
N ASP A 31 -17.23 13.04 -20.83
CA ASP A 31 -17.11 14.17 -19.92
C ASP A 31 -16.97 13.72 -18.47
N TRP A 32 -17.71 12.69 -18.05
CA TRP A 32 -17.66 12.14 -16.70
C TRP A 32 -16.31 11.47 -16.39
N GLU A 33 -15.77 10.67 -17.31
CA GLU A 33 -14.46 10.06 -17.16
C GLU A 33 -13.34 11.09 -17.05
N THR A 34 -13.41 12.17 -17.81
CA THR A 34 -12.44 13.28 -17.74
C THR A 34 -12.51 14.00 -16.40
N VAL A 35 -13.70 14.27 -15.88
CA VAL A 35 -13.91 14.88 -14.56
C VAL A 35 -13.39 13.97 -13.44
N ARG A 36 -13.66 12.64 -13.55
CA ARG A 36 -13.16 11.65 -12.60
C ARG A 36 -11.64 11.58 -12.61
N ALA A 37 -11.03 11.50 -13.77
CA ALA A 37 -9.56 11.47 -13.90
C ALA A 37 -8.91 12.74 -13.33
N GLY A 38 -9.53 13.91 -13.58
CA GLY A 38 -9.11 15.17 -13.00
C GLY A 38 -9.16 15.19 -11.46
N LEU A 39 -10.22 14.65 -10.87
CA LEU A 39 -10.35 14.52 -9.42
C LEU A 39 -9.29 13.57 -8.85
N ILE A 40 -9.08 12.40 -9.44
CA ILE A 40 -8.05 11.45 -9.02
C ILE A 40 -6.65 12.10 -9.03
N ALA A 41 -6.32 12.81 -10.11
CA ALA A 41 -5.04 13.51 -10.24
C ALA A 41 -4.88 14.61 -9.15
N GLN A 42 -5.94 15.36 -8.88
CA GLN A 42 -5.95 16.41 -7.84
C GLN A 42 -5.74 15.81 -6.44
N LEU A 43 -6.45 14.73 -6.09
CA LEU A 43 -6.33 14.07 -4.79
C LEU A 43 -4.96 13.41 -4.62
N ALA A 44 -4.44 12.80 -5.67
CA ALA A 44 -3.08 12.25 -5.70
C ALA A 44 -2.01 13.33 -5.46
N ALA A 45 -2.13 14.47 -6.13
CA ALA A 45 -1.23 15.61 -5.92
C ALA A 45 -1.33 16.17 -4.49
N THR A 46 -2.54 16.21 -3.92
CA THR A 46 -2.75 16.64 -2.52
C THR A 46 -1.99 15.75 -1.54
N LEU A 47 -2.06 14.42 -1.70
CA LEU A 47 -1.37 13.47 -0.82
C LEU A 47 0.14 13.46 -1.06
N ASP A 48 0.59 13.57 -2.30
CA ASP A 48 2.01 13.68 -2.63
C ASP A 48 2.63 14.97 -2.07
N ASP A 49 1.93 16.11 -2.21
CA ASP A 49 2.36 17.38 -1.61
C ASP A 49 2.36 17.33 -0.08
N ALA A 50 1.36 16.70 0.55
CA ALA A 50 1.32 16.52 1.98
C ALA A 50 2.56 15.77 2.47
N ALA A 51 2.93 14.65 1.81
CA ALA A 51 4.14 13.90 2.11
C ALA A 51 5.41 14.73 1.87
N ARG A 52 5.55 15.34 0.69
CA ARG A 52 6.72 16.10 0.27
C ARG A 52 6.96 17.34 1.11
N LEU A 53 5.89 18.04 1.49
CA LEU A 53 5.95 19.28 2.29
C LEU A 53 5.85 19.01 3.80
N ARG A 54 5.64 17.76 4.21
CA ARG A 54 5.45 17.32 5.61
C ARG A 54 4.35 18.12 6.30
N ARG A 55 3.19 18.16 5.65
CA ARG A 55 2.01 18.88 6.13
C ARG A 55 0.83 17.94 6.20
N GLU A 56 0.20 17.90 7.36
CA GLU A 56 -1.05 17.15 7.52
C GLU A 56 -2.15 17.69 6.61
N THR A 57 -2.98 16.78 6.12
CA THR A 57 -4.25 17.10 5.46
C THR A 57 -5.41 16.49 6.26
N ASP A 58 -6.61 16.99 6.03
CA ASP A 58 -7.83 16.37 6.55
C ASP A 58 -8.21 15.14 5.69
N PRO A 59 -8.98 14.18 6.22
CA PRO A 59 -9.47 13.05 5.46
C PRO A 59 -10.19 13.46 4.18
N LEU A 60 -9.89 12.84 3.06
CA LEU A 60 -10.38 13.20 1.73
C LEU A 60 -11.64 12.45 1.34
N ALA A 61 -11.76 11.17 1.71
CA ALA A 61 -12.87 10.32 1.33
C ALA A 61 -14.24 10.83 1.85
N PRO A 62 -14.38 11.35 3.09
CA PRO A 62 -15.64 11.90 3.56
C PRO A 62 -16.12 13.13 2.76
N VAL A 63 -15.19 13.88 2.16
CA VAL A 63 -15.49 15.10 1.38
C VAL A 63 -15.78 14.78 -0.09
N HIS A 64 -15.00 13.86 -0.67
CA HIS A 64 -15.01 13.59 -2.12
C HIS A 64 -15.76 12.32 -2.50
N GLY A 65 -16.07 11.43 -1.55
CA GLY A 65 -16.94 10.28 -1.77
C GLY A 65 -16.38 9.21 -2.72
N PHE A 66 -15.05 9.02 -2.76
CA PHE A 66 -14.43 8.03 -3.63
C PHE A 66 -14.49 6.62 -3.03
N THR A 67 -14.55 5.62 -3.91
CA THR A 67 -14.59 4.19 -3.55
C THR A 67 -13.20 3.63 -3.28
N LEU A 68 -13.13 2.40 -2.75
CA LEU A 68 -11.85 1.71 -2.54
C LEU A 68 -11.06 1.51 -3.85
N ASP A 69 -11.72 1.20 -4.96
CA ASP A 69 -11.06 1.08 -6.27
C ASP A 69 -10.45 2.44 -6.71
N GLN A 70 -11.19 3.52 -6.51
CA GLN A 70 -10.69 4.88 -6.77
C GLN A 70 -9.58 5.28 -5.81
N ALA A 71 -9.59 4.81 -4.56
CA ALA A 71 -8.49 5.00 -3.62
C ALA A 71 -7.19 4.37 -4.13
N TYR A 72 -7.25 3.18 -4.72
CA TYR A 72 -6.10 2.56 -5.39
C TYR A 72 -5.68 3.30 -6.67
N GLU A 73 -6.61 3.92 -7.40
CA GLU A 73 -6.26 4.80 -8.53
C GLU A 73 -5.52 6.05 -8.05
N ILE A 74 -5.97 6.69 -6.98
CA ILE A 74 -5.31 7.85 -6.33
C ILE A 74 -3.91 7.44 -5.84
N GLN A 75 -3.78 6.30 -5.15
CA GLN A 75 -2.51 5.75 -4.71
C GLN A 75 -1.51 5.62 -5.87
N ARG A 76 -1.91 4.93 -6.95
CA ARG A 76 -1.06 4.76 -8.14
C ARG A 76 -0.67 6.09 -8.79
N ALA A 77 -1.60 7.04 -8.86
CA ALA A 77 -1.33 8.37 -9.40
C ALA A 77 -0.34 9.15 -8.51
N SER A 78 -0.47 9.07 -7.19
CA SER A 78 0.48 9.68 -6.23
C SER A 78 1.88 9.07 -6.36
N ILE A 79 1.99 7.74 -6.45
CA ILE A 79 3.28 7.06 -6.66
C ILE A 79 3.87 7.38 -8.04
N ALA A 80 3.03 7.56 -9.08
CA ALA A 80 3.51 8.00 -10.40
C ALA A 80 4.17 9.39 -10.36
N LEU A 81 3.71 10.31 -9.49
CA LEU A 81 4.38 11.60 -9.27
C LEU A 81 5.78 11.41 -8.67
N ARG A 82 5.97 10.45 -7.77
CA ARG A 82 7.28 10.08 -7.22
C ARG A 82 8.19 9.50 -8.30
N HIS A 83 7.68 8.59 -9.12
CA HIS A 83 8.42 8.05 -10.26
C HIS A 83 8.83 9.13 -11.27
N ALA A 84 7.96 10.11 -11.54
CA ALA A 84 8.28 11.24 -12.41
C ALA A 84 9.42 12.12 -11.87
N ARG A 85 9.67 12.09 -10.55
CA ARG A 85 10.83 12.74 -9.90
C ARG A 85 12.08 11.85 -9.85
N GLY A 86 12.05 10.64 -10.38
CA GLY A 86 13.19 9.74 -10.50
C GLY A 86 13.23 8.60 -9.49
N GLU A 87 12.27 8.50 -8.55
CA GLU A 87 12.18 7.36 -7.64
C GLU A 87 11.83 6.08 -8.40
N LYS A 88 12.40 4.95 -7.99
CA LYS A 88 12.21 3.64 -8.63
C LYS A 88 11.37 2.72 -7.76
N PRO A 89 10.48 1.89 -8.35
CA PRO A 89 9.76 0.89 -7.61
C PRO A 89 10.73 -0.17 -7.08
N VAL A 90 10.57 -0.56 -5.81
CA VAL A 90 11.41 -1.61 -5.18
C VAL A 90 10.59 -2.74 -4.58
N GLY A 91 9.27 -2.60 -4.48
CA GLY A 91 8.44 -3.65 -3.92
C GLY A 91 7.09 -3.15 -3.43
N VAL A 92 6.52 -3.93 -2.52
CA VAL A 92 5.18 -3.69 -1.95
C VAL A 92 5.18 -3.93 -0.44
N LYS A 93 4.23 -3.33 0.26
CA LYS A 93 3.94 -3.60 1.67
C LYS A 93 2.49 -4.03 1.83
N LEU A 94 2.21 -4.89 2.80
CA LEU A 94 0.86 -5.30 3.16
C LEU A 94 0.41 -4.66 4.47
N GLY A 95 -0.84 -4.23 4.51
CA GLY A 95 -1.48 -3.73 5.72
C GLY A 95 -2.67 -4.59 6.15
N PHE A 96 -3.07 -4.44 7.44
CA PHE A 96 -4.17 -5.18 8.06
C PHE A 96 -3.98 -6.70 8.04
N THR A 97 -2.75 -7.16 8.17
CA THR A 97 -2.37 -8.59 8.12
C THR A 97 -2.69 -9.35 9.40
N SER A 98 -3.13 -8.68 10.48
CA SER A 98 -3.58 -9.34 11.69
C SER A 98 -5.11 -9.30 11.81
N ARG A 99 -5.71 -10.42 12.28
CA ARG A 99 -7.15 -10.50 12.54
C ARG A 99 -7.62 -9.42 13.53
N ALA A 100 -6.80 -9.10 14.52
CA ALA A 100 -7.10 -8.06 15.49
C ALA A 100 -7.22 -6.67 14.84
N LYS A 101 -6.30 -6.33 13.92
CA LYS A 101 -6.35 -5.09 13.14
C LYS A 101 -7.56 -5.05 12.22
N MET A 102 -7.88 -6.14 11.52
CA MET A 102 -9.07 -6.23 10.66
C MET A 102 -10.34 -5.95 11.47
N VAL A 103 -10.50 -6.59 12.64
CA VAL A 103 -11.65 -6.36 13.52
C VAL A 103 -11.68 -4.92 14.03
N GLN A 104 -10.54 -4.38 14.45
CA GLN A 104 -10.43 -3.00 14.95
C GLN A 104 -10.84 -1.97 13.88
N MET A 105 -10.49 -2.21 12.62
CA MET A 105 -10.78 -1.32 11.50
C MET A 105 -12.13 -1.61 10.83
N GLY A 106 -12.84 -2.67 11.26
CA GLY A 106 -14.12 -3.06 10.68
C GLY A 106 -14.00 -3.55 9.22
N VAL A 107 -12.83 -4.11 8.84
CA VAL A 107 -12.55 -4.59 7.49
C VAL A 107 -12.28 -6.09 7.49
N ASP A 108 -12.51 -6.73 6.36
CA ASP A 108 -12.25 -8.16 6.12
C ASP A 108 -11.16 -8.40 5.07
N SER A 109 -10.61 -7.32 4.53
CA SER A 109 -9.66 -7.32 3.41
C SER A 109 -8.30 -6.77 3.82
N LEU A 110 -7.27 -7.31 3.18
CA LEU A 110 -5.92 -6.75 3.23
C LEU A 110 -5.84 -5.51 2.36
N ILE A 111 -4.98 -4.58 2.76
CA ILE A 111 -4.58 -3.46 1.91
C ILE A 111 -3.11 -3.59 1.55
N TRP A 112 -2.67 -2.90 0.51
CA TRP A 112 -1.28 -2.89 0.08
C TRP A 112 -0.84 -1.52 -0.43
N GLY A 113 0.43 -1.22 -0.21
CA GLY A 113 1.09 -0.01 -0.68
C GLY A 113 2.29 -0.35 -1.56
N LEU A 114 2.76 0.64 -2.29
CA LEU A 114 3.91 0.55 -3.20
C LEU A 114 5.14 1.16 -2.52
N LEU A 115 6.29 0.50 -2.64
CA LEU A 115 7.56 0.96 -2.10
C LEU A 115 8.44 1.53 -3.21
N THR A 116 9.11 2.65 -2.90
CA THR A 116 10.13 3.24 -3.76
C THR A 116 11.51 3.18 -3.10
N ASP A 117 12.57 3.29 -3.88
CA ASP A 117 13.96 3.31 -3.40
C ASP A 117 14.24 4.46 -2.42
N ALA A 118 13.56 5.60 -2.58
CA ALA A 118 13.65 6.72 -1.65
C ALA A 118 13.06 6.43 -0.25
N MET A 119 12.31 5.34 -0.09
CA MET A 119 11.81 4.88 1.21
C MET A 119 12.79 3.95 1.93
N LEU A 120 13.88 3.50 1.27
CA LEU A 120 14.84 2.58 1.88
C LEU A 120 15.89 3.36 2.66
N TYR A 121 16.03 3.04 3.94
CA TYR A 121 17.10 3.51 4.79
C TYR A 121 18.06 2.36 5.08
N GLU A 122 19.35 2.65 5.07
CA GLU A 122 20.39 1.66 5.41
C GLU A 122 20.28 1.24 6.88
N GLU A 123 20.58 -0.02 7.16
CA GLU A 123 20.66 -0.51 8.53
C GLU A 123 21.74 0.24 9.31
N GLY A 124 21.44 0.60 10.55
CA GLY A 124 22.33 1.38 11.41
C GLY A 124 22.38 2.89 11.10
N ALA A 125 21.71 3.33 10.02
CA ALA A 125 21.70 4.75 9.65
C ALA A 125 20.93 5.63 10.64
N ALA A 126 21.18 6.94 10.57
CA ALA A 126 20.34 7.93 11.23
C ALA A 126 19.18 8.31 10.30
N VAL A 127 17.96 7.92 10.67
CA VAL A 127 16.74 8.28 9.96
C VAL A 127 16.32 9.70 10.37
N PRO A 128 16.28 10.66 9.43
CA PRO A 128 15.96 12.05 9.74
C PRO A 128 14.45 12.21 9.95
N LEU A 129 14.01 12.46 11.20
CA LEU A 129 12.60 12.60 11.53
C LEU A 129 11.93 13.82 10.86
N GLU A 130 12.70 14.81 10.46
CA GLU A 130 12.23 15.95 9.67
C GLU A 130 11.71 15.57 8.28
N HIS A 131 11.90 14.33 7.83
CA HIS A 131 11.32 13.82 6.60
C HIS A 131 9.85 13.40 6.74
N PHE A 132 9.34 13.33 7.96
CA PHE A 132 8.02 12.80 8.28
C PHE A 132 7.14 13.85 8.98
N ILE A 133 5.85 13.53 9.10
CA ILE A 133 4.86 14.37 9.79
C ILE A 133 4.73 13.92 11.25
N HIS A 134 4.42 12.63 11.49
CA HIS A 134 4.24 12.03 12.80
C HIS A 134 4.55 10.50 12.74
N PRO A 135 5.82 10.14 12.45
CA PRO A 135 6.19 8.79 12.12
C PRO A 135 5.98 7.82 13.27
N ARG A 136 5.60 6.59 12.91
CA ARG A 136 5.58 5.43 13.80
C ARG A 136 6.35 4.30 13.16
N VAL A 137 6.79 3.33 13.96
CA VAL A 137 7.53 2.17 13.47
C VAL A 137 6.82 0.88 13.85
N GLU A 138 6.81 -0.07 12.91
CA GLU A 138 6.25 -1.42 13.08
C GLU A 138 7.34 -2.46 12.78
N PRO A 139 7.51 -3.49 13.64
CA PRO A 139 8.39 -4.61 13.35
C PRO A 139 7.73 -5.57 12.38
N GLU A 140 8.44 -5.96 11.35
CA GLU A 140 7.96 -6.77 10.24
C GLU A 140 8.94 -7.87 9.82
N VAL A 141 8.49 -8.70 8.89
CA VAL A 141 9.31 -9.60 8.07
C VAL A 141 9.29 -9.09 6.63
N CYS A 142 10.45 -8.98 6.01
CA CYS A 142 10.58 -8.65 4.60
C CYS A 142 11.05 -9.87 3.80
N PHE A 143 10.39 -10.15 2.67
CA PHE A 143 10.82 -11.14 1.70
C PHE A 143 11.45 -10.47 0.48
N LEU A 144 12.46 -11.14 -0.10
CA LEU A 144 13.11 -10.76 -1.35
C LEU A 144 12.75 -11.80 -2.42
N THR A 145 12.21 -11.37 -3.56
CA THR A 145 11.88 -12.27 -4.66
C THR A 145 13.12 -12.70 -5.45
N SER A 146 13.22 -13.99 -5.81
CA SER A 146 14.29 -14.55 -6.66
C SER A 146 13.91 -14.55 -8.15
N ARG A 147 12.63 -14.45 -8.45
CA ARG A 147 12.06 -14.42 -9.80
C ARG A 147 10.81 -13.57 -9.84
N GLU A 148 10.36 -13.22 -11.04
CA GLU A 148 9.13 -12.49 -11.25
C GLU A 148 7.91 -13.27 -10.75
N ILE A 149 6.99 -12.55 -10.12
CA ILE A 149 5.66 -13.03 -9.73
C ILE A 149 4.65 -12.33 -10.65
N ASP A 150 4.16 -13.04 -11.65
CA ASP A 150 3.25 -12.58 -12.71
C ASP A 150 1.82 -13.14 -12.59
N ARG A 151 1.59 -13.99 -11.58
CA ARG A 151 0.32 -14.67 -11.31
C ARG A 151 0.08 -14.91 -9.82
N PRO A 152 -1.15 -15.23 -9.41
CA PRO A 152 -1.41 -15.71 -8.07
C PRO A 152 -0.60 -16.97 -7.74
N LEU A 153 0.05 -16.98 -6.57
CA LEU A 153 0.79 -18.12 -6.05
C LEU A 153 -0.02 -18.87 -5.00
N THR A 154 0.30 -20.15 -4.81
CA THR A 154 -0.13 -20.95 -3.67
C THR A 154 0.96 -20.97 -2.59
N LEU A 155 0.59 -21.34 -1.36
CA LEU A 155 1.56 -21.46 -0.26
C LEU A 155 2.64 -22.52 -0.54
N ALA A 156 2.33 -23.55 -1.34
CA ALA A 156 3.29 -24.60 -1.71
C ALA A 156 4.36 -24.09 -2.69
N GLU A 157 4.03 -23.10 -3.52
CA GLU A 157 4.92 -22.56 -4.54
C GLU A 157 5.82 -21.42 -4.03
N VAL A 158 5.33 -20.66 -3.05
CA VAL A 158 5.91 -19.39 -2.59
C VAL A 158 7.41 -19.49 -2.31
N ALA A 159 7.86 -20.55 -1.63
CA ALA A 159 9.28 -20.69 -1.28
C ALA A 159 10.20 -20.73 -2.53
N GLY A 160 9.71 -21.25 -3.66
CA GLY A 160 10.46 -21.28 -4.92
C GLY A 160 10.57 -19.94 -5.63
N TYR A 161 9.89 -18.90 -5.14
CA TYR A 161 9.92 -17.53 -5.67
C TYR A 161 10.74 -16.58 -4.81
N LEU A 162 11.29 -17.02 -3.68
CA LEU A 162 11.99 -16.19 -2.71
C LEU A 162 13.50 -16.47 -2.71
N ALA A 163 14.29 -15.40 -2.72
CA ALA A 163 15.73 -15.44 -2.50
C ALA A 163 16.07 -15.45 -1.01
N GLY A 164 15.22 -14.86 -0.17
CA GLY A 164 15.46 -14.79 1.26
C GLY A 164 14.37 -14.06 2.03
N VAL A 165 14.61 -14.00 3.34
CA VAL A 165 13.78 -13.32 4.32
C VAL A 165 14.68 -12.56 5.29
N ALA A 166 14.25 -11.38 5.74
CA ALA A 166 14.97 -10.54 6.70
C ALA A 166 14.04 -10.03 7.79
N PRO A 167 14.55 -9.76 9.01
CA PRO A 167 13.86 -8.87 9.94
C PRO A 167 13.82 -7.48 9.33
N ALA A 168 12.71 -6.77 9.52
CA ALA A 168 12.51 -5.46 8.95
C ALA A 168 11.73 -4.55 9.90
N MET A 169 11.80 -3.27 9.66
CA MET A 169 10.96 -2.26 10.27
C MET A 169 10.33 -1.41 9.19
N GLU A 170 8.99 -1.23 9.24
CA GLU A 170 8.32 -0.22 8.44
C GLU A 170 8.13 1.04 9.26
N ILE A 171 8.51 2.18 8.69
CA ILE A 171 8.14 3.49 9.20
C ILE A 171 6.87 3.91 8.46
N ILE A 172 5.79 3.99 9.20
CA ILE A 172 4.52 4.49 8.70
C ILE A 172 4.35 5.95 9.12
N ASP A 173 3.86 6.76 8.19
CA ASP A 173 3.61 8.18 8.40
C ASP A 173 2.34 8.59 7.66
N SER A 174 1.23 8.71 8.36
CA SER A 174 -0.03 9.10 7.74
C SER A 174 0.00 10.59 7.35
N ARG A 175 -0.43 10.91 6.14
CA ARG A 175 -0.62 12.32 5.73
C ARG A 175 -1.87 12.94 6.35
N PHE A 176 -2.71 12.12 7.00
CA PHE A 176 -3.94 12.60 7.65
C PHE A 176 -3.72 13.02 9.10
N ARG A 177 -4.31 14.14 9.47
CA ARG A 177 -4.23 14.74 10.80
C ARG A 177 -4.55 13.75 11.92
N ASN A 178 -3.65 13.67 12.89
CA ASN A 178 -3.77 12.80 14.06
C ASN A 178 -3.90 11.31 13.74
N PHE A 179 -3.43 10.83 12.59
CA PHE A 179 -3.62 9.44 12.14
C PHE A 179 -5.10 9.01 12.05
N LYS A 180 -6.01 9.97 11.75
CA LYS A 180 -7.44 9.67 11.62
C LYS A 180 -7.82 9.59 10.16
N PHE A 181 -8.29 8.44 9.74
CA PHE A 181 -8.68 8.13 8.37
C PHE A 181 -9.65 6.95 8.34
N ASN A 182 -10.40 6.80 7.26
CA ASN A 182 -11.16 5.59 6.93
C ASN A 182 -10.34 4.66 6.01
N LEU A 183 -10.95 3.58 5.54
CA LEU A 183 -10.28 2.60 4.68
C LEU A 183 -9.84 3.20 3.34
N GLU A 184 -10.70 3.98 2.71
CA GLU A 184 -10.42 4.60 1.42
C GLU A 184 -9.29 5.63 1.54
N ASP A 185 -9.30 6.42 2.60
CA ASP A 185 -8.24 7.40 2.88
C ASP A 185 -6.87 6.73 3.01
N VAL A 186 -6.75 5.71 3.89
CA VAL A 186 -5.44 5.08 4.12
C VAL A 186 -4.90 4.39 2.87
N VAL A 187 -5.78 3.81 2.04
CA VAL A 187 -5.37 3.21 0.76
C VAL A 187 -4.90 4.28 -0.22
N ALA A 188 -5.65 5.37 -0.37
CA ALA A 188 -5.25 6.51 -1.21
C ALA A 188 -3.90 7.08 -0.78
N ASP A 189 -3.63 7.10 0.53
CA ASP A 189 -2.38 7.56 1.17
C ASP A 189 -1.28 6.48 1.18
N ASN A 190 -1.24 5.64 0.17
CA ASN A 190 -0.25 4.55 0.01
C ASN A 190 -0.11 3.69 1.28
N CYS A 191 -1.20 3.42 1.97
CA CYS A 191 -1.23 2.66 3.22
C CYS A 191 -0.29 3.21 4.29
N SER A 192 -0.12 4.53 4.35
CA SER A 192 0.79 5.28 5.24
C SER A 192 2.26 4.91 5.08
N SER A 193 2.66 4.23 4.01
CA SER A 193 4.07 3.82 3.80
C SER A 193 4.97 5.05 3.65
N ALA A 194 6.12 5.06 4.37
CA ALA A 194 7.02 6.21 4.38
C ALA A 194 8.50 5.83 4.47
N GLY A 195 8.85 4.72 5.13
CA GLY A 195 10.23 4.27 5.23
C GLY A 195 10.32 2.78 5.54
N VAL A 196 11.45 2.18 5.19
CA VAL A 196 11.78 0.78 5.46
C VAL A 196 13.24 0.67 5.87
N VAL A 197 13.51 -0.08 6.94
CA VAL A 197 14.85 -0.50 7.35
C VAL A 197 14.89 -2.02 7.32
N LEU A 198 15.88 -2.59 6.65
CA LEU A 198 16.05 -4.02 6.44
C LEU A 198 17.29 -4.52 7.16
N GLY A 199 17.16 -5.60 7.92
CA GLY A 199 18.31 -6.35 8.41
C GLY A 199 18.88 -7.31 7.35
N GLU A 200 19.79 -8.16 7.77
CA GLU A 200 20.45 -9.11 6.88
C GLU A 200 19.49 -10.18 6.37
N PHE A 201 19.50 -10.46 5.05
CA PHE A 201 18.72 -11.51 4.44
C PHE A 201 19.32 -12.89 4.67
N THR A 202 18.49 -13.85 5.08
CA THR A 202 18.81 -15.27 5.12
C THR A 202 17.99 -16.06 4.10
N ALA A 203 18.60 -17.07 3.49
CA ALA A 203 17.88 -17.99 2.60
C ALA A 203 17.06 -19.04 3.37
N ASP A 204 17.16 -19.12 4.69
CA ASP A 204 16.40 -20.07 5.51
C ASP A 204 14.95 -19.63 5.72
N LEU A 205 14.05 -20.14 4.89
CA LEU A 205 12.62 -19.91 4.94
C LEU A 205 11.84 -20.85 5.87
N ARG A 206 12.54 -21.68 6.64
CA ARG A 206 11.90 -22.69 7.53
C ARG A 206 11.41 -22.03 8.82
N ASN A 207 10.32 -22.56 9.35
CA ASN A 207 9.80 -22.22 10.69
C ASN A 207 9.53 -20.72 10.89
N LEU A 208 9.02 -20.03 9.87
CA LEU A 208 8.69 -18.61 9.95
C LEU A 208 7.38 -18.32 10.69
N ALA A 209 6.53 -19.32 10.91
CA ALA A 209 5.16 -19.14 11.35
C ALA A 209 4.99 -18.59 12.79
N ASN A 210 5.96 -18.82 13.68
CA ASN A 210 5.82 -18.41 15.08
C ASN A 210 7.18 -18.13 15.73
N ARG A 211 7.87 -17.12 15.22
CA ARG A 211 9.13 -16.64 15.82
C ARG A 211 8.81 -15.45 16.73
N GLY A 212 9.44 -15.40 17.90
CA GLY A 212 9.31 -14.26 18.82
C GLY A 212 9.87 -12.98 18.19
N VAL A 213 9.15 -11.88 18.33
CA VAL A 213 9.53 -10.55 17.86
C VAL A 213 9.65 -9.63 19.05
N THR A 214 10.77 -8.92 19.17
CA THR A 214 10.99 -7.91 20.20
C THR A 214 11.48 -6.63 19.57
N MET A 215 10.74 -5.54 19.75
CA MET A 215 11.18 -4.19 19.38
C MET A 215 11.63 -3.43 20.62
N ARG A 216 12.74 -2.70 20.51
CA ARG A 216 13.36 -1.94 21.59
C ARG A 216 13.62 -0.50 21.19
N PHE A 217 13.41 0.41 22.15
CA PHE A 217 13.88 1.79 22.10
C PHE A 217 14.94 1.99 23.19
N ASN A 218 16.13 2.41 22.79
CA ASN A 218 17.28 2.60 23.69
C ASN A 218 17.54 1.36 24.58
N GLY A 219 17.45 0.16 24.01
CA GLY A 219 17.64 -1.12 24.69
C GLY A 219 16.43 -1.62 25.50
N ARG A 220 15.43 -0.78 25.78
CA ARG A 220 14.20 -1.18 26.49
C ARG A 220 13.18 -1.75 25.52
N ALA A 221 12.63 -2.93 25.84
CA ALA A 221 11.55 -3.51 25.06
C ALA A 221 10.29 -2.65 25.15
N VAL A 222 9.78 -2.22 23.98
CA VAL A 222 8.55 -1.41 23.85
C VAL A 222 7.42 -2.23 23.23
N ALA A 223 7.74 -3.23 22.39
CA ALA A 223 6.75 -4.13 21.84
C ALA A 223 7.26 -5.57 21.82
N LEU A 224 6.36 -6.50 22.12
CA LEU A 224 6.58 -7.94 22.09
C LEU A 224 5.49 -8.58 21.23
N GLY A 225 5.89 -9.46 20.30
CA GLY A 225 4.96 -10.11 19.40
C GLY A 225 5.51 -11.41 18.85
N SER A 226 4.88 -11.86 17.79
CA SER A 226 5.26 -13.06 17.06
C SER A 226 4.97 -12.86 15.59
N THR A 227 5.79 -13.47 14.73
CA THR A 227 5.52 -13.58 13.29
C THR A 227 4.20 -14.29 12.99
N GLY A 228 3.66 -15.04 13.96
CA GLY A 228 2.31 -15.62 13.88
C GLY A 228 1.17 -14.59 13.80
N ALA A 229 1.41 -13.34 14.23
CA ALA A 229 0.44 -12.26 14.05
C ALA A 229 0.23 -11.90 12.58
N ILE A 230 1.21 -12.18 11.72
CA ILE A 230 1.19 -11.92 10.29
C ILE A 230 0.49 -13.10 9.57
N LEU A 231 -0.82 -13.02 9.41
CA LEU A 231 -1.66 -14.04 8.75
C LEU A 231 -1.47 -15.48 9.27
N GLY A 232 -0.96 -15.66 10.50
CA GLY A 232 -0.60 -16.96 11.06
C GLY A 232 0.72 -17.56 10.52
N ASN A 233 1.20 -17.05 9.39
CA ASN A 233 2.49 -17.39 8.76
C ASN A 233 2.85 -16.30 7.76
N PRO A 234 4.00 -15.61 7.90
CA PRO A 234 4.41 -14.53 6.99
C PRO A 234 4.46 -14.91 5.50
N LEU A 235 4.73 -16.18 5.15
CA LEU A 235 4.68 -16.66 3.76
C LEU A 235 3.31 -16.45 3.10
N ARG A 236 2.23 -16.39 3.88
CA ARG A 236 0.89 -16.08 3.35
C ARG A 236 0.80 -14.64 2.85
N SER A 237 1.61 -13.74 3.36
CA SER A 237 1.67 -12.37 2.84
C SER A 237 2.18 -12.33 1.41
N VAL A 238 3.17 -13.18 1.06
CA VAL A 238 3.64 -13.31 -0.33
C VAL A 238 2.53 -13.85 -1.25
N VAL A 239 1.75 -14.85 -0.77
CA VAL A 239 0.57 -15.35 -1.49
C VAL A 239 -0.44 -14.22 -1.72
N GLN A 240 -0.71 -13.41 -0.71
CA GLN A 240 -1.65 -12.29 -0.85
C GLN A 240 -1.10 -11.18 -1.75
N ALA A 241 0.19 -10.84 -1.64
CA ALA A 241 0.84 -9.88 -2.53
C ALA A 241 0.72 -10.32 -4.00
N SER A 242 0.95 -11.61 -4.30
CA SER A 242 0.80 -12.14 -5.66
C SER A 242 -0.64 -12.02 -6.21
N ARG A 243 -1.64 -12.20 -5.35
CA ARG A 243 -3.06 -12.06 -5.72
C ARG A 243 -3.44 -10.61 -5.96
N LEU A 244 -3.01 -9.71 -5.07
CA LEU A 244 -3.29 -8.28 -5.17
C LEU A 244 -2.61 -7.68 -6.40
N ALA A 245 -1.35 -8.02 -6.66
CA ALA A 245 -0.63 -7.59 -7.85
C ALA A 245 -1.32 -8.07 -9.13
N SER A 246 -1.66 -9.37 -9.21
CA SER A 246 -2.38 -9.93 -10.36
C SER A 246 -3.74 -9.27 -10.58
N ALA A 247 -4.53 -9.04 -9.52
CA ALA A 247 -5.82 -8.35 -9.60
C ALA A 247 -5.68 -6.90 -10.08
N ALA A 248 -4.57 -6.23 -9.75
CA ALA A 248 -4.25 -4.89 -10.20
C ALA A 248 -3.59 -4.84 -11.60
N GLY A 249 -3.38 -5.98 -12.27
CA GLY A 249 -2.69 -6.06 -13.55
C GLY A 249 -1.19 -5.74 -13.45
N LEU A 250 -0.59 -5.95 -12.28
CA LEU A 250 0.82 -5.69 -12.00
C LEU A 250 1.60 -7.00 -11.84
N THR A 251 2.90 -6.95 -12.11
CA THR A 251 3.87 -7.99 -11.78
C THR A 251 4.83 -7.50 -10.71
N LEU A 252 5.40 -8.42 -9.94
CA LEU A 252 6.49 -8.13 -9.00
C LEU A 252 7.77 -8.73 -9.60
N PRO A 253 8.69 -7.92 -10.12
CA PRO A 253 9.95 -8.40 -10.71
C PRO A 253 10.82 -9.19 -9.72
N ALA A 254 11.79 -9.96 -10.22
CA ALA A 254 12.86 -10.48 -9.39
C ALA A 254 13.59 -9.33 -8.69
N GLY A 255 13.96 -9.52 -7.42
CA GLY A 255 14.53 -8.46 -6.58
C GLY A 255 13.51 -7.55 -5.90
N SER A 256 12.20 -7.81 -6.05
CA SER A 256 11.19 -7.06 -5.33
C SER A 256 11.16 -7.40 -3.85
N LEU A 257 10.97 -6.37 -3.03
CA LEU A 257 10.72 -6.48 -1.60
C LEU A 257 9.22 -6.69 -1.34
N ILE A 258 8.89 -7.57 -0.40
CA ILE A 258 7.51 -7.76 0.07
C ILE A 258 7.54 -7.63 1.60
N MET A 259 7.11 -6.47 2.11
CA MET A 259 6.89 -6.24 3.53
C MET A 259 5.61 -6.99 3.94
N ALA A 260 5.75 -7.91 4.88
CA ALA A 260 4.72 -8.91 5.17
C ALA A 260 3.57 -8.41 6.05
N GLY A 261 3.72 -7.26 6.66
CA GLY A 261 2.80 -6.67 7.62
C GLY A 261 3.31 -6.74 9.06
N ALA A 262 2.74 -5.91 9.92
CA ALA A 262 3.19 -5.70 11.29
C ALA A 262 3.01 -6.93 12.19
N ALA A 263 4.05 -7.25 12.95
CA ALA A 263 4.03 -8.29 13.99
C ALA A 263 3.51 -7.78 15.35
N THR A 264 3.47 -6.44 15.55
CA THR A 264 2.95 -5.76 16.73
C THR A 264 2.18 -4.49 16.35
N ALA A 265 1.65 -3.77 17.34
CA ALA A 265 1.20 -2.40 17.10
C ALA A 265 2.38 -1.46 16.79
N ALA A 266 2.08 -0.36 16.10
CA ALA A 266 3.06 0.67 15.79
C ALA A 266 3.39 1.54 17.01
N GLU A 267 4.68 1.85 17.18
CA GLU A 267 5.19 2.73 18.26
C GLU A 267 5.62 4.08 17.66
N ALA A 268 5.31 5.17 18.34
CA ALA A 268 5.68 6.52 17.87
C ALA A 268 7.20 6.74 17.93
N LEU A 269 7.76 7.33 16.89
CA LEU A 269 9.16 7.73 16.87
C LEU A 269 9.34 9.12 17.47
N ALA A 270 10.42 9.30 18.23
CA ALA A 270 10.86 10.57 18.79
C ALA A 270 12.34 10.79 18.47
N PRO A 271 12.86 12.03 18.54
CA PRO A 271 14.28 12.30 18.33
C PRO A 271 15.19 11.56 19.34
N GLY A 272 16.37 11.16 18.90
CA GLY A 272 17.41 10.57 19.77
C GLY A 272 17.15 9.13 20.21
N LEU A 273 16.28 8.39 19.53
CA LEU A 273 16.07 6.97 19.78
C LEU A 273 17.06 6.10 19.02
N HIS A 274 17.58 5.08 19.67
CA HIS A 274 18.08 3.87 19.01
C HIS A 274 16.93 2.85 18.96
N VAL A 275 16.51 2.50 17.76
CA VAL A 275 15.39 1.60 17.49
C VAL A 275 15.94 0.30 16.95
N SER A 276 15.56 -0.83 17.56
CA SER A 276 15.99 -2.15 17.07
C SER A 276 14.84 -3.16 17.14
N VAL A 277 14.79 -4.07 16.18
CA VAL A 277 13.95 -5.25 16.17
C VAL A 277 14.82 -6.50 16.18
N SER A 278 14.44 -7.50 16.97
CA SER A 278 15.03 -8.84 16.91
C SER A 278 13.94 -9.86 16.65
N ILE A 279 14.17 -10.76 15.68
CA ILE A 279 13.27 -11.87 15.36
C ILE A 279 14.02 -13.17 15.61
N GLY A 280 13.47 -14.01 16.48
CA GLY A 280 14.14 -15.23 16.94
C GLY A 280 14.60 -16.15 15.79
N GLY A 281 15.91 -16.43 15.71
CA GLY A 281 16.52 -17.25 14.67
C GLY A 281 16.49 -16.66 13.25
N MET A 282 16.20 -15.34 13.10
CA MET A 282 16.26 -14.65 11.82
C MET A 282 17.31 -13.53 11.83
N GLY A 283 17.57 -12.90 12.98
CA GLY A 283 18.49 -11.78 13.11
C GLY A 283 17.82 -10.54 13.70
N HIS A 284 18.37 -9.41 13.35
CA HIS A 284 17.89 -8.09 13.81
C HIS A 284 17.96 -7.07 12.67
N ALA A 285 17.31 -5.93 12.90
CA ALA A 285 17.50 -4.70 12.15
C ALA A 285 17.48 -3.53 13.14
N GLU A 286 18.24 -2.46 12.86
CA GLU A 286 18.32 -1.30 13.74
C GLU A 286 18.51 0.00 12.97
N PHE A 287 18.16 1.12 13.60
CA PHE A 287 18.46 2.47 13.13
C PHE A 287 18.43 3.44 14.31
N THR A 288 18.95 4.64 14.10
CA THR A 288 18.78 5.74 15.05
C THR A 288 17.87 6.81 14.45
N THR A 289 17.13 7.54 15.31
CA THR A 289 16.37 8.70 14.84
C THR A 289 17.24 9.95 14.93
N GLY A 290 17.39 10.67 13.81
CA GLY A 290 18.06 11.97 13.75
C GLY A 290 17.24 13.07 14.42
N GLY A 291 17.91 14.19 14.70
CA GLY A 291 17.31 15.38 15.32
C GLY A 291 17.78 15.56 16.77
N GLN A 292 17.92 16.84 17.16
CA GLN A 292 18.14 17.19 18.58
C GLN A 292 16.82 17.06 19.33
N ALA A 293 16.89 16.54 20.54
CA ALA A 293 15.77 16.52 21.49
C ALA A 293 15.38 17.94 21.89
#